data_f50498d02f4a17cd37434dfe8f31a30f
#
_entry.id   f50498d02f4a17cd37434dfe8f31a30f
#
_cell.length_a   1.000
_cell.length_b   1.000
_cell.length_c   1.000
_cell.angle_alpha   90.00
_cell.angle_beta   90.00
_cell.angle_gamma   90.00
#
_symmetry.space_group_name_H-M   'P 1'
#
loop_
_entity.id
_entity.type
_entity.pdbx_description
1 polymer ?
#
loop_
_entity_poly.entity_id
_entity_poly.type
_entity_poly.pdbx_seq_one_letter_code
_entity_poly.pdbx_strand_id
1 'polypeptide(L)'
;MKRVVISFIILLAGCTNQQDQSNMKQLEQTIEKQQLEIEQLQEKNKQLQKENEQLKTEEKQVLSSSLLSVALDAVTALKNKDMNALASYVHSNGVRFSPYGHVDVQNDLQFSASQLPSLLSSTQVYQWGVYDGSGDPIQLTFQDYFDRFVYDVDFANPHMIGNNVVVGTGNMINNIQQVYSNSSFIEFHFTGFDPQYNGMDWRSLRLVFEQENGQWKLVGIIHDEWTT
;
A
#
# COMPACT_ATOMS: atom_id res chain seq x y z
N MET A 1 39.00 -4.09 10.48
CA MET A 1 39.56 -2.75 10.22
C MET A 1 40.91 -2.62 10.89
N LYS A 2 41.97 -2.34 10.12
CA LYS A 2 43.35 -2.38 10.56
C LYS A 2 43.63 -1.19 11.49
N ARG A 3 44.09 -1.48 12.71
CA ARG A 3 44.65 -0.47 13.61
C ARG A 3 45.96 0.03 13.04
N VAL A 4 46.03 1.30 12.69
CA VAL A 4 47.29 1.99 12.38
C VAL A 4 47.83 2.50 13.67
N VAL A 5 48.78 1.77 14.21
CA VAL A 5 49.65 2.21 15.32
C VAL A 5 50.76 3.01 14.67
N ILE A 6 50.71 4.32 14.76
CA ILE A 6 51.82 5.19 14.38
C ILE A 6 52.73 5.30 15.60
N SER A 7 53.79 4.45 15.60
CA SER A 7 54.89 4.61 16.54
C SER A 7 55.82 5.70 16.02
N PHE A 8 55.77 6.88 16.62
CA PHE A 8 56.76 7.92 16.40
C PHE A 8 57.88 7.71 17.45
N ILE A 9 59.03 7.18 17.00
CA ILE A 9 60.28 7.20 17.77
C ILE A 9 60.97 8.52 17.41
N ILE A 10 60.93 9.49 18.30
CA ILE A 10 61.76 10.69 18.19
C ILE A 10 62.96 10.50 19.10
N LEU A 11 64.12 10.18 18.48
CA LEU A 11 65.43 10.31 19.08
C LEU A 11 65.97 11.71 18.76
N LEU A 12 65.82 12.64 19.68
CA LEU A 12 66.53 13.93 19.65
C LEU A 12 67.20 14.15 21.01
N ALA A 13 68.50 13.85 21.04
CA ALA A 13 69.38 14.34 22.12
C ALA A 13 69.76 15.80 21.81
N GLY A 14 69.29 16.71 22.65
CA GLY A 14 69.66 18.13 22.56
C GLY A 14 68.90 18.96 23.59
N CYS A 15 69.51 19.76 24.42
CA CYS A 15 69.00 20.56 25.50
C CYS A 15 67.60 21.12 25.27
N THR A 16 66.57 20.46 25.78
CA THR A 16 65.20 20.99 25.78
C THR A 16 65.07 21.96 26.94
N ASN A 17 64.73 23.19 26.63
CA ASN A 17 64.41 24.24 27.61
C ASN A 17 63.15 23.79 28.39
N GLN A 18 63.02 24.08 29.65
CA GLN A 18 61.94 23.70 30.55
C GLN A 18 60.55 24.08 30.00
N GLN A 19 60.52 25.13 29.15
CA GLN A 19 59.38 25.62 28.43
C GLN A 19 58.87 24.61 27.36
N ASP A 20 59.80 23.97 26.62
CA ASP A 20 59.47 23.01 25.55
C ASP A 20 58.90 21.70 26.15
N GLN A 21 59.37 21.28 27.31
CA GLN A 21 58.83 20.12 28.03
C GLN A 21 57.39 20.39 28.53
N SER A 22 57.10 21.62 29.00
CA SER A 22 55.75 22.02 29.42
C SER A 22 54.76 22.01 28.23
N ASN A 23 55.20 22.57 27.10
CA ASN A 23 54.39 22.63 25.87
C ASN A 23 54.12 21.22 25.33
N MET A 24 55.11 20.34 25.33
CA MET A 24 54.93 18.93 24.89
C MET A 24 53.91 18.24 25.79
N LYS A 25 53.98 18.37 27.08
CA LYS A 25 53.01 17.74 28.03
C LYS A 25 51.60 18.28 27.83
N GLN A 26 51.40 19.54 27.54
CA GLN A 26 50.10 20.13 27.22
C GLN A 26 49.56 19.59 25.90
N LEU A 27 50.42 19.41 24.89
CA LEU A 27 50.03 18.87 23.60
C LEU A 27 49.61 17.39 23.72
N GLU A 28 50.35 16.58 24.48
CA GLU A 28 49.99 15.19 24.76
C GLU A 28 48.63 15.07 25.45
N GLN A 29 48.35 15.88 26.46
CA GLN A 29 47.05 15.91 27.14
C GLN A 29 45.91 16.34 26.19
N THR A 30 46.17 17.26 25.25
CA THR A 30 45.20 17.67 24.27
C THR A 30 44.90 16.57 23.27
N ILE A 31 45.93 15.88 22.81
CA ILE A 31 45.79 14.71 21.91
C ILE A 31 44.99 13.59 22.59
N GLU A 32 45.28 13.26 23.83
CA GLU A 32 44.58 12.24 24.59
C GLU A 32 43.09 12.60 24.76
N LYS A 33 42.80 13.86 25.10
CA LYS A 33 41.40 14.36 25.16
C LYS A 33 40.67 14.27 23.83
N GLN A 34 41.32 14.66 22.74
CA GLN A 34 40.73 14.58 21.40
C GLN A 34 40.49 13.14 20.94
N GLN A 35 41.38 12.22 21.29
CA GLN A 35 41.19 10.78 21.01
C GLN A 35 39.97 10.23 21.73
N LEU A 36 39.80 10.58 23.01
CA LEU A 36 38.62 10.17 23.78
C LEU A 36 37.32 10.71 23.19
N GLU A 37 37.33 11.98 22.74
CA GLU A 37 36.19 12.60 22.08
C GLU A 37 35.85 11.93 20.74
N ILE A 38 36.85 11.58 19.95
CA ILE A 38 36.69 10.83 18.70
C ILE A 38 36.06 9.45 18.95
N GLU A 39 36.51 8.72 19.97
CA GLU A 39 35.92 7.43 20.34
C GLU A 39 34.47 7.57 20.76
N GLN A 40 34.13 8.57 21.56
CA GLN A 40 32.76 8.87 21.97
C GLN A 40 31.86 9.21 20.78
N LEU A 41 32.36 10.05 19.85
CA LEU A 41 31.62 10.42 18.63
C LEU A 41 31.44 9.22 17.69
N GLN A 42 32.42 8.33 17.60
CA GLN A 42 32.30 7.10 16.80
C GLN A 42 31.22 6.16 17.36
N GLU A 43 31.18 5.96 18.68
CA GLU A 43 30.17 5.12 19.32
C GLU A 43 28.77 5.74 19.18
N LYS A 44 28.65 7.07 19.35
CA LYS A 44 27.39 7.78 19.13
C LYS A 44 26.90 7.68 17.68
N ASN A 45 27.78 7.81 16.70
CA ASN A 45 27.46 7.61 15.30
C ASN A 45 26.95 6.19 15.01
N LYS A 46 27.59 5.19 15.60
CA LYS A 46 27.16 3.80 15.44
C LYS A 46 25.78 3.56 16.07
N GLN A 47 25.49 4.20 17.18
CA GLN A 47 24.19 4.13 17.85
C GLN A 47 23.10 4.80 17.00
N LEU A 48 23.36 6.01 16.46
CA LEU A 48 22.46 6.72 15.58
C LEU A 48 22.19 5.99 14.26
N GLN A 49 23.18 5.27 13.72
CA GLN A 49 22.98 4.43 12.54
C GLN A 49 22.00 3.29 12.81
N LYS A 50 22.15 2.61 13.96
CA LYS A 50 21.22 1.55 14.36
C LYS A 50 19.79 2.07 14.55
N GLU A 51 19.65 3.21 15.22
CA GLU A 51 18.36 3.84 15.44
C GLU A 51 17.69 4.24 14.12
N ASN A 52 18.45 4.81 13.18
CA ASN A 52 17.96 5.11 11.84
C ASN A 52 17.51 3.88 11.04
N GLU A 53 18.24 2.77 11.16
CA GLU A 53 17.84 1.50 10.53
C GLU A 53 16.55 0.93 11.14
N GLN A 54 16.39 1.04 12.45
CA GLN A 54 15.16 0.64 13.14
C GLN A 54 13.98 1.51 12.71
N LEU A 55 14.12 2.84 12.73
CA LEU A 55 13.07 3.76 12.31
C LEU A 55 12.63 3.52 10.86
N LYS A 56 13.57 3.30 9.93
CA LYS A 56 13.26 2.96 8.54
C LYS A 56 12.49 1.65 8.41
N THR A 57 12.81 0.67 9.25
CA THR A 57 12.11 -0.62 9.26
C THR A 57 10.69 -0.47 9.78
N GLU A 58 10.50 0.29 10.87
CA GLU A 58 9.19 0.60 11.44
C GLU A 58 8.33 1.42 10.46
N GLU A 59 8.89 2.45 9.85
CA GLU A 59 8.20 3.27 8.84
C GLU A 59 7.75 2.41 7.65
N LYS A 60 8.62 1.53 7.14
CA LYS A 60 8.28 0.61 6.05
C LYS A 60 7.15 -0.35 6.46
N GLN A 61 7.16 -0.84 7.69
CA GLN A 61 6.11 -1.73 8.20
C GLN A 61 4.77 -1.01 8.36
N VAL A 62 4.76 0.22 8.88
CA VAL A 62 3.56 1.07 8.98
C VAL A 62 3.01 1.40 7.59
N LEU A 63 3.86 1.76 6.64
CA LEU A 63 3.44 2.05 5.26
C LEU A 63 2.86 0.81 4.58
N SER A 64 3.50 -0.37 4.72
CA SER A 64 3.02 -1.61 4.11
C SER A 64 1.70 -2.13 4.70
N SER A 65 1.35 -1.72 5.92
CA SER A 65 0.08 -2.05 6.58
C SER A 65 -0.99 -0.97 6.44
N SER A 66 -0.71 0.12 5.71
CA SER A 66 -1.70 1.17 5.49
C SER A 66 -2.82 0.68 4.56
N LEU A 67 -4.03 1.16 4.77
CA LEU A 67 -5.18 0.86 3.91
C LEU A 67 -4.86 1.12 2.42
N LEU A 68 -4.24 2.27 2.13
CA LEU A 68 -3.90 2.65 0.75
C LEU A 68 -2.89 1.68 0.13
N SER A 69 -1.87 1.26 0.89
CA SER A 69 -0.88 0.28 0.38
C SER A 69 -1.54 -1.05 0.01
N VAL A 70 -2.37 -1.58 0.91
CA VAL A 70 -3.09 -2.85 0.66
C VAL A 70 -4.03 -2.72 -0.54
N ALA A 71 -4.70 -1.56 -0.70
CA ALA A 71 -5.57 -1.32 -1.84
C ALA A 71 -4.79 -1.23 -3.18
N LEU A 72 -3.60 -0.61 -3.17
CA LEU A 72 -2.71 -0.55 -4.34
C LEU A 72 -2.19 -1.93 -4.73
N ASP A 73 -1.86 -2.77 -3.75
CA ASP A 73 -1.46 -4.16 -3.99
C ASP A 73 -2.63 -4.98 -4.56
N ALA A 74 -3.83 -4.83 -3.99
CA ALA A 74 -5.03 -5.53 -4.45
C ALA A 74 -5.43 -5.10 -5.88
N VAL A 75 -5.43 -3.81 -6.21
CA VAL A 75 -5.73 -3.35 -7.58
C VAL A 75 -4.66 -3.79 -8.58
N THR A 76 -3.40 -3.90 -8.14
CA THR A 76 -2.31 -4.45 -8.97
C THR A 76 -2.51 -5.95 -9.22
N ALA A 77 -2.97 -6.70 -8.22
CA ALA A 77 -3.34 -8.12 -8.40
C ALA A 77 -4.50 -8.27 -9.41
N LEU A 78 -5.52 -7.39 -9.34
CA LEU A 78 -6.62 -7.36 -10.32
C LEU A 78 -6.09 -7.04 -11.73
N LYS A 79 -5.25 -6.02 -11.90
CA LYS A 79 -4.61 -5.69 -13.19
C LYS A 79 -3.91 -6.88 -13.82
N ASN A 80 -3.18 -7.64 -13.02
CA ASN A 80 -2.40 -8.78 -13.49
C ASN A 80 -3.23 -10.08 -13.57
N LYS A 81 -4.53 -10.03 -13.23
CA LYS A 81 -5.41 -11.20 -13.08
C LYS A 81 -4.80 -12.28 -12.16
N ASP A 82 -3.97 -11.84 -11.18
CA ASP A 82 -3.36 -12.72 -10.19
C ASP A 82 -4.34 -12.98 -9.02
N MET A 83 -5.23 -13.94 -9.24
CA MET A 83 -6.22 -14.32 -8.23
C MET A 83 -5.61 -15.00 -7.01
N ASN A 84 -4.39 -15.56 -7.10
CA ASN A 84 -3.68 -16.08 -5.92
C ASN A 84 -3.19 -14.94 -5.02
N ALA A 85 -2.58 -13.91 -5.62
CA ALA A 85 -2.20 -12.71 -4.88
C ALA A 85 -3.42 -12.03 -4.27
N LEU A 86 -4.51 -11.83 -5.04
CA LEU A 86 -5.75 -11.23 -4.55
C LEU A 86 -6.33 -12.00 -3.36
N ALA A 87 -6.32 -13.34 -3.43
CA ALA A 87 -6.84 -14.22 -2.36
C ALA A 87 -6.15 -14.00 -1.01
N SER A 88 -4.88 -13.59 -1.00
CA SER A 88 -4.14 -13.31 0.24
C SER A 88 -4.66 -12.08 1.01
N TYR A 89 -5.33 -11.18 0.31
CA TYR A 89 -5.95 -9.98 0.90
C TYR A 89 -7.39 -10.19 1.34
N VAL A 90 -8.06 -11.27 0.92
CA VAL A 90 -9.48 -11.52 1.20
C VAL A 90 -9.72 -11.82 2.67
N HIS A 91 -10.79 -11.25 3.22
CA HIS A 91 -11.27 -11.50 4.57
C HIS A 91 -11.74 -12.97 4.74
N SER A 92 -11.68 -13.50 5.96
CA SER A 92 -12.14 -14.87 6.25
C SER A 92 -13.60 -15.12 5.87
N ASN A 93 -14.44 -14.09 5.90
CA ASN A 93 -15.84 -14.15 5.45
C ASN A 93 -15.99 -14.11 3.92
N GLY A 94 -14.90 -13.92 3.15
CA GLY A 94 -14.92 -13.79 1.70
C GLY A 94 -15.01 -12.35 1.20
N VAL A 95 -15.06 -12.19 -0.14
CA VAL A 95 -15.18 -10.93 -0.86
C VAL A 95 -16.42 -10.92 -1.74
N ARG A 96 -17.22 -9.85 -1.64
CA ARG A 96 -18.43 -9.61 -2.45
C ARG A 96 -18.07 -8.83 -3.72
N PHE A 97 -18.74 -9.19 -4.81
CA PHE A 97 -18.63 -8.51 -6.10
C PHE A 97 -19.95 -7.84 -6.44
N SER A 98 -19.93 -6.52 -6.57
CA SER A 98 -21.11 -5.71 -6.90
C SER A 98 -20.90 -5.06 -8.27
N PRO A 99 -21.78 -5.28 -9.25
CA PRO A 99 -21.63 -4.73 -10.61
C PRO A 99 -21.84 -3.23 -10.69
N TYR A 100 -22.49 -2.64 -9.70
CA TYR A 100 -22.83 -1.21 -9.63
C TYR A 100 -22.62 -0.64 -8.22
N GLY A 101 -22.70 0.68 -8.09
CA GLY A 101 -22.49 1.42 -6.85
C GLY A 101 -23.46 1.09 -5.71
N HIS A 102 -24.62 0.50 -6.02
CA HIS A 102 -25.54 -0.05 -5.03
C HIS A 102 -25.21 -1.51 -4.75
N VAL A 103 -24.85 -1.81 -3.52
CA VAL A 103 -24.54 -3.18 -3.07
C VAL A 103 -25.84 -3.89 -2.70
N ASP A 104 -26.15 -4.97 -3.42
CA ASP A 104 -27.28 -5.86 -3.12
C ASP A 104 -26.79 -7.06 -2.33
N VAL A 105 -26.92 -7.02 -1.00
CA VAL A 105 -26.41 -8.07 -0.10
C VAL A 105 -27.09 -9.43 -0.31
N GLN A 106 -28.25 -9.47 -1.00
CA GLN A 106 -29.00 -10.69 -1.23
C GLN A 106 -28.62 -11.35 -2.58
N ASN A 107 -28.29 -10.55 -3.59
CA ASN A 107 -28.06 -11.03 -4.95
C ASN A 107 -26.61 -10.93 -5.41
N ASP A 108 -25.81 -9.97 -4.86
CA ASP A 108 -24.39 -9.84 -5.19
C ASP A 108 -23.60 -11.05 -4.69
N LEU A 109 -22.80 -11.65 -5.58
CA LEU A 109 -22.09 -12.89 -5.27
C LEU A 109 -20.88 -12.64 -4.37
N GLN A 110 -20.65 -13.61 -3.48
CA GLN A 110 -19.53 -13.59 -2.55
C GLN A 110 -18.70 -14.87 -2.70
N PHE A 111 -17.39 -14.74 -2.75
CA PHE A 111 -16.45 -15.86 -2.88
C PHE A 111 -15.43 -15.85 -1.74
N SER A 112 -15.08 -17.03 -1.27
CA SER A 112 -13.99 -17.20 -0.31
C SER A 112 -12.62 -17.03 -0.98
N ALA A 113 -11.58 -16.77 -0.20
CA ALA A 113 -10.21 -16.71 -0.69
C ALA A 113 -9.79 -17.96 -1.46
N SER A 114 -10.23 -19.15 -1.02
CA SER A 114 -9.89 -20.44 -1.66
C SER A 114 -10.56 -20.66 -3.01
N GLN A 115 -11.65 -19.97 -3.31
CA GLN A 115 -12.36 -20.08 -4.59
C GLN A 115 -11.73 -19.20 -5.68
N LEU A 116 -11.18 -18.03 -5.32
CA LEU A 116 -10.70 -17.02 -6.28
C LEU A 116 -9.72 -17.58 -7.32
N PRO A 117 -8.70 -18.39 -6.97
CA PRO A 117 -7.70 -18.85 -7.94
C PRO A 117 -8.27 -19.59 -9.14
N SER A 118 -9.42 -20.27 -8.99
CA SER A 118 -10.05 -21.06 -10.05
C SER A 118 -11.10 -20.31 -10.87
N LEU A 119 -11.55 -19.14 -10.43
CA LEU A 119 -12.70 -18.46 -11.02
C LEU A 119 -12.47 -18.01 -12.47
N LEU A 120 -11.28 -17.46 -12.79
CA LEU A 120 -10.97 -16.98 -14.15
C LEU A 120 -10.96 -18.12 -15.20
N SER A 121 -10.64 -19.33 -14.78
CA SER A 121 -10.65 -20.49 -15.67
C SER A 121 -11.99 -21.27 -15.66
N SER A 122 -12.91 -20.87 -14.80
CA SER A 122 -14.22 -21.54 -14.69
C SER A 122 -15.13 -21.15 -15.85
N THR A 123 -15.78 -22.14 -16.45
CA THR A 123 -16.82 -21.93 -17.47
C THR A 123 -18.22 -21.84 -16.88
N GLN A 124 -18.34 -21.87 -15.55
CA GLN A 124 -19.62 -21.72 -14.87
C GLN A 124 -20.18 -20.32 -15.10
N VAL A 125 -21.43 -20.25 -15.54
CA VAL A 125 -22.20 -19.01 -15.65
C VAL A 125 -22.90 -18.76 -14.32
N TYR A 126 -22.75 -17.52 -13.82
CA TYR A 126 -23.39 -17.04 -12.61
C TYR A 126 -24.39 -15.95 -12.96
N GLN A 127 -25.39 -15.74 -12.12
CA GLN A 127 -26.25 -14.56 -12.15
C GLN A 127 -25.69 -13.52 -11.17
N TRP A 128 -25.25 -12.36 -11.67
CA TRP A 128 -24.58 -11.28 -10.94
C TRP A 128 -25.49 -10.11 -10.55
N GLY A 129 -26.78 -10.32 -10.55
CA GLY A 129 -27.81 -9.29 -10.42
C GLY A 129 -28.49 -9.00 -11.75
N VAL A 130 -28.86 -7.73 -11.98
CA VAL A 130 -29.53 -7.29 -13.20
C VAL A 130 -28.83 -6.05 -13.78
N TYR A 131 -28.91 -5.88 -15.11
CA TYR A 131 -28.43 -4.66 -15.76
C TYR A 131 -29.31 -3.46 -15.33
N ASP A 132 -28.66 -2.38 -14.93
CA ASP A 132 -29.36 -1.14 -14.65
C ASP A 132 -29.98 -0.59 -15.95
N GLY A 133 -31.18 0.01 -15.85
CA GLY A 133 -31.97 0.48 -16.99
C GLY A 133 -32.84 -0.59 -17.61
N SER A 134 -32.34 -1.78 -18.02
CA SER A 134 -33.18 -2.82 -18.65
C SER A 134 -33.83 -3.79 -17.65
N GLY A 135 -33.15 -4.05 -16.50
CA GLY A 135 -33.57 -5.06 -15.55
C GLY A 135 -33.31 -6.49 -15.98
N ASP A 136 -32.64 -6.71 -17.12
CA ASP A 136 -32.29 -8.04 -17.60
C ASP A 136 -31.24 -8.69 -16.68
N PRO A 137 -31.28 -10.02 -16.48
CA PRO A 137 -30.29 -10.69 -15.63
C PRO A 137 -28.89 -10.62 -16.22
N ILE A 138 -27.89 -10.29 -15.39
CA ILE A 138 -26.46 -10.35 -15.74
C ILE A 138 -26.02 -11.81 -15.60
N GLN A 139 -25.99 -12.55 -16.71
CA GLN A 139 -25.59 -13.97 -16.75
C GLN A 139 -24.23 -14.06 -17.45
N LEU A 140 -23.16 -14.14 -16.69
CA LEU A 140 -21.78 -14.12 -17.18
C LEU A 140 -20.94 -15.20 -16.47
N THR A 141 -19.90 -15.69 -17.17
CA THR A 141 -18.79 -16.38 -16.49
C THR A 141 -18.07 -15.39 -15.60
N PHE A 142 -17.24 -15.86 -14.66
CA PHE A 142 -16.43 -14.95 -13.86
C PHE A 142 -15.47 -14.13 -14.74
N GLN A 143 -14.89 -14.72 -15.78
CA GLN A 143 -14.00 -14.02 -16.70
C GLN A 143 -14.72 -12.85 -17.41
N ASP A 144 -15.92 -13.09 -17.96
CA ASP A 144 -16.68 -12.05 -18.64
C ASP A 144 -17.16 -10.96 -17.68
N TYR A 145 -17.56 -11.34 -16.45
CA TYR A 145 -17.89 -10.41 -15.39
C TYR A 145 -16.68 -9.58 -14.97
N PHE A 146 -15.52 -10.20 -14.82
CA PHE A 146 -14.28 -9.54 -14.46
C PHE A 146 -13.91 -8.46 -15.49
N ASP A 147 -13.97 -8.80 -16.78
CA ASP A 147 -13.61 -7.89 -17.86
C ASP A 147 -14.63 -6.75 -18.03
N ARG A 148 -15.86 -6.93 -17.56
CA ARG A 148 -16.91 -5.91 -17.67
C ARG A 148 -17.15 -5.09 -16.40
N PHE A 149 -17.04 -5.71 -15.20
CA PHE A 149 -17.46 -5.12 -13.92
C PHE A 149 -16.38 -5.17 -12.83
N VAL A 150 -15.14 -5.58 -13.14
CA VAL A 150 -14.05 -5.54 -12.17
C VAL A 150 -12.87 -4.74 -12.70
N TYR A 151 -12.42 -5.05 -13.92
CA TYR A 151 -11.24 -4.38 -14.48
C TYR A 151 -11.44 -4.08 -15.97
N ASP A 152 -12.41 -3.24 -16.25
CA ASP A 152 -12.78 -2.76 -17.60
C ASP A 152 -11.90 -1.60 -18.09
N VAL A 153 -11.20 -0.92 -17.16
CA VAL A 153 -10.18 0.10 -17.41
C VAL A 153 -8.99 -0.09 -16.49
N ASP A 154 -7.86 0.59 -16.74
CA ASP A 154 -6.63 0.43 -15.96
C ASP A 154 -6.70 1.13 -14.60
N PHE A 155 -7.50 0.59 -13.66
CA PHE A 155 -7.68 1.14 -12.31
C PHE A 155 -6.39 1.22 -11.48
N ALA A 156 -5.31 0.54 -11.87
CA ALA A 156 -4.01 0.71 -11.22
C ALA A 156 -3.32 2.04 -11.59
N ASN A 157 -3.80 2.74 -12.63
CA ASN A 157 -3.33 4.07 -13.05
C ASN A 157 -4.52 5.04 -13.21
N PRO A 158 -5.32 5.30 -12.15
CA PRO A 158 -6.53 6.09 -12.21
C PRO A 158 -6.23 7.59 -12.33
N HIS A 159 -7.21 8.39 -12.73
CA HIS A 159 -7.11 9.85 -12.66
C HIS A 159 -7.13 10.35 -11.21
N MET A 160 -7.88 9.71 -10.33
CA MET A 160 -8.03 10.11 -8.92
C MET A 160 -8.14 8.88 -8.01
N ILE A 161 -7.67 9.03 -6.76
CA ILE A 161 -7.85 8.05 -5.70
C ILE A 161 -8.58 8.71 -4.54
N GLY A 162 -9.73 8.15 -4.15
CA GLY A 162 -10.50 8.55 -2.97
C GLY A 162 -10.21 7.62 -1.78
N ASN A 163 -9.85 8.17 -0.62
CA ASN A 163 -9.70 7.41 0.63
C ASN A 163 -10.89 7.71 1.54
N ASN A 164 -11.80 6.74 1.67
CA ASN A 164 -13.09 6.90 2.34
C ASN A 164 -13.93 8.08 1.80
N VAL A 165 -13.74 8.41 0.53
CA VAL A 165 -14.46 9.46 -0.18
C VAL A 165 -14.99 8.90 -1.48
N VAL A 166 -16.29 9.05 -1.72
CA VAL A 166 -16.93 8.73 -3.01
C VAL A 166 -16.62 9.86 -3.98
N VAL A 167 -15.91 9.55 -5.05
CA VAL A 167 -15.50 10.48 -6.12
C VAL A 167 -16.47 10.40 -7.29
N GLY A 168 -16.70 9.19 -7.84
CA GLY A 168 -17.66 8.94 -8.88
C GLY A 168 -19.09 8.98 -8.33
N THR A 169 -19.93 9.86 -8.88
CA THR A 169 -21.35 9.96 -8.51
C THR A 169 -22.20 9.99 -9.76
N GLY A 170 -23.18 9.10 -9.82
CA GLY A 170 -24.18 9.01 -10.89
C GLY A 170 -25.58 9.06 -10.35
N ASN A 171 -26.51 8.45 -11.06
CA ASN A 171 -27.91 8.29 -10.68
C ASN A 171 -28.16 7.13 -9.69
N MET A 172 -27.20 6.22 -9.54
CA MET A 172 -27.30 5.09 -8.60
C MET A 172 -27.13 5.55 -7.15
N ILE A 173 -27.95 5.02 -6.23
CA ILE A 173 -27.84 5.30 -4.80
C ILE A 173 -26.68 4.47 -4.22
N ASN A 174 -25.62 5.14 -3.82
CA ASN A 174 -24.52 4.51 -3.13
C ASN A 174 -24.89 4.18 -1.67
N ASN A 175 -24.83 2.90 -1.29
CA ASN A 175 -25.17 2.41 0.05
C ASN A 175 -23.98 1.79 0.78
N ILE A 176 -22.74 2.04 0.33
CA ILE A 176 -21.52 1.41 0.88
C ILE A 176 -21.40 1.57 2.40
N GLN A 177 -21.69 2.76 2.94
CA GLN A 177 -21.61 3.02 4.38
C GLN A 177 -22.68 2.29 5.20
N GLN A 178 -23.82 1.98 4.59
CA GLN A 178 -24.90 1.23 5.26
C GLN A 178 -24.59 -0.26 5.30
N VAL A 179 -24.05 -0.81 4.20
CA VAL A 179 -23.70 -2.23 4.10
C VAL A 179 -22.39 -2.53 4.84
N TYR A 180 -21.43 -1.63 4.75
CA TYR A 180 -20.08 -1.81 5.30
C TYR A 180 -19.77 -0.77 6.38
N SER A 181 -20.62 -0.70 7.41
CA SER A 181 -20.58 0.35 8.45
C SER A 181 -19.27 0.41 9.26
N ASN A 182 -18.53 -0.70 9.37
CA ASN A 182 -17.27 -0.80 10.10
C ASN A 182 -16.03 -0.92 9.17
N SER A 183 -16.22 -0.62 7.89
CA SER A 183 -15.19 -0.79 6.87
C SER A 183 -14.62 0.55 6.43
N SER A 184 -13.52 0.47 5.73
CA SER A 184 -12.94 1.58 4.97
C SER A 184 -12.80 1.19 3.52
N PHE A 185 -12.81 2.15 2.60
CA PHE A 185 -12.66 1.86 1.18
C PHE A 185 -11.71 2.81 0.48
N ILE A 186 -11.10 2.31 -0.59
CA ILE A 186 -10.35 3.12 -1.55
C ILE A 186 -11.09 3.07 -2.87
N GLU A 187 -11.35 4.24 -3.45
CA GLU A 187 -11.92 4.39 -4.79
C GLU A 187 -10.84 4.77 -5.79
N PHE A 188 -10.78 4.03 -6.90
CA PHE A 188 -9.98 4.31 -8.08
C PHE A 188 -10.90 4.83 -9.17
N HIS A 189 -10.70 6.09 -9.57
CA HIS A 189 -11.68 6.83 -10.39
C HIS A 189 -11.09 7.39 -11.68
N PHE A 190 -11.85 7.26 -12.78
CA PHE A 190 -11.63 7.94 -14.05
C PHE A 190 -12.76 8.94 -14.30
N THR A 191 -12.41 10.20 -14.56
CA THR A 191 -13.37 11.31 -14.72
C THR A 191 -14.10 11.35 -16.07
N GLY A 192 -13.85 10.38 -16.94
CA GLY A 192 -14.35 10.25 -18.29
C GLY A 192 -13.22 10.04 -19.30
N PHE A 193 -13.58 9.59 -20.49
CA PHE A 193 -12.65 9.19 -21.55
C PHE A 193 -12.87 10.00 -22.83
N ASP A 194 -14.12 10.28 -23.21
CA ASP A 194 -14.47 10.99 -24.45
C ASP A 194 -15.20 12.29 -24.11
N PRO A 195 -14.69 13.47 -24.58
CA PRO A 195 -15.30 14.77 -24.32
C PRO A 195 -16.75 14.88 -24.79
N GLN A 196 -17.18 14.10 -25.80
CA GLN A 196 -18.55 14.12 -26.29
C GLN A 196 -19.59 13.69 -25.24
N TYR A 197 -19.17 12.86 -24.25
CA TYR A 197 -20.04 12.39 -23.18
C TYR A 197 -20.06 13.32 -21.97
N ASN A 198 -19.33 14.45 -22.00
CA ASN A 198 -19.25 15.41 -20.89
C ASN A 198 -18.95 14.77 -19.52
N GLY A 199 -18.12 13.73 -19.52
CA GLY A 199 -17.73 12.98 -18.32
C GLY A 199 -18.74 11.93 -17.86
N MET A 200 -19.85 11.70 -18.58
CA MET A 200 -20.81 10.64 -18.23
C MET A 200 -20.28 9.22 -18.47
N ASP A 201 -19.16 9.07 -19.15
CA ASP A 201 -18.44 7.81 -19.36
C ASP A 201 -17.39 7.53 -18.29
N TRP A 202 -17.53 8.15 -17.10
CA TRP A 202 -16.67 7.91 -15.95
C TRP A 202 -16.76 6.46 -15.46
N ARG A 203 -15.68 6.01 -14.77
CA ARG A 203 -15.58 4.67 -14.16
C ARG A 203 -14.99 4.78 -12.77
N SER A 204 -15.52 3.98 -11.86
CA SER A 204 -14.96 3.81 -10.51
C SER A 204 -14.89 2.35 -10.11
N LEU A 205 -13.80 1.99 -9.45
CA LEU A 205 -13.67 0.74 -8.72
C LEU A 205 -13.45 1.06 -7.25
N ARG A 206 -14.34 0.59 -6.36
CA ARG A 206 -14.19 0.71 -4.91
C ARG A 206 -13.78 -0.62 -4.32
N LEU A 207 -12.64 -0.64 -3.67
CA LEU A 207 -12.17 -1.78 -2.90
C LEU A 207 -12.46 -1.51 -1.42
N VAL A 208 -13.27 -2.37 -0.80
CA VAL A 208 -13.74 -2.23 0.58
C VAL A 208 -12.98 -3.19 1.48
N PHE A 209 -12.51 -2.67 2.62
CA PHE A 209 -11.67 -3.42 3.54
C PHE A 209 -12.21 -3.35 4.98
N GLU A 210 -12.07 -4.45 5.70
CA GLU A 210 -12.28 -4.55 7.15
C GLU A 210 -10.99 -4.96 7.84
N GLN A 211 -10.85 -4.62 9.12
CA GLN A 211 -9.71 -5.08 9.91
C GLN A 211 -9.97 -6.47 10.49
N GLU A 212 -9.08 -7.40 10.17
CA GLU A 212 -9.04 -8.74 10.74
C GLU A 212 -7.65 -8.97 11.35
N ASN A 213 -7.60 -9.19 12.67
CA ASN A 213 -6.34 -9.37 13.41
C ASN A 213 -5.30 -8.24 13.18
N GLY A 214 -5.77 -7.01 13.08
CA GLY A 214 -4.92 -5.83 12.86
C GLY A 214 -4.44 -5.65 11.41
N GLN A 215 -4.94 -6.43 10.47
CA GLN A 215 -4.65 -6.32 9.04
C GLN A 215 -5.88 -5.91 8.24
N TRP A 216 -5.71 -5.08 7.23
CA TRP A 216 -6.77 -4.75 6.28
C TRP A 216 -7.03 -5.95 5.35
N LYS A 217 -8.27 -6.40 5.31
CA LYS A 217 -8.74 -7.52 4.49
C LYS A 217 -9.88 -7.09 3.58
N LEU A 218 -9.82 -7.51 2.33
CA LEU A 218 -10.76 -7.16 1.27
C LEU A 218 -12.09 -7.89 1.50
N VAL A 219 -13.18 -7.14 1.62
CA VAL A 219 -14.56 -7.64 1.82
C VAL A 219 -15.49 -7.31 0.65
N GLY A 220 -15.14 -6.32 -0.19
CA GLY A 220 -15.97 -5.90 -1.30
C GLY A 220 -15.17 -5.34 -2.48
N ILE A 221 -15.63 -5.65 -3.68
CA ILE A 221 -15.19 -5.09 -4.96
C ILE A 221 -16.43 -4.56 -5.64
N ILE A 222 -16.55 -3.24 -5.77
CA ILE A 222 -17.73 -2.55 -6.26
C ILE A 222 -17.33 -1.74 -7.48
N HIS A 223 -17.87 -2.09 -8.63
CA HIS A 223 -17.79 -1.27 -9.83
C HIS A 223 -18.84 -0.17 -9.79
N ASP A 224 -18.57 0.97 -10.41
CA ASP A 224 -19.56 2.01 -10.58
C ASP A 224 -19.30 2.80 -11.85
N GLU A 225 -20.38 3.18 -12.53
CA GLU A 225 -20.37 3.93 -13.78
C GLU A 225 -21.66 4.73 -13.90
N TRP A 226 -21.72 5.64 -14.86
CA TRP A 226 -22.98 6.26 -15.21
C TRP A 226 -23.90 5.21 -15.84
N THR A 227 -25.14 5.16 -15.37
CA THR A 227 -26.21 4.31 -15.89
C THR A 227 -27.43 5.18 -16.24
N THR A 228 -28.31 4.71 -17.10
CA THR A 228 -29.48 5.50 -17.61
C THR A 228 -30.77 5.10 -16.92
#